data_0d8811976482c907845f8e7fc4201903
#
_entry.id   0d8811976482c907845f8e7fc4201903
#
_cell.length_a   1.000
_cell.length_b   1.000
_cell.length_c   1.000
_cell.angle_alpha   90.00
_cell.angle_beta   90.00
_cell.angle_gamma   90.00
#
_symmetry.space_group_name_H-M   'P 1'
#
loop_
_entity.id
_entity.type
_entity.pdbx_description
1 polymer ?
#
loop_
_entity_poly.entity_id
_entity_poly.type
_entity_poly.pdbx_seq_one_letter_code
_entity_poly.pdbx_strand_id
1 'polypeptide(L)'
;MAGQQMERTALSANRFAAYNEAGLDWHSVSLANRPDLADQYPPGIAAGRNNYHEFLYVFENDYFQFTQGLMPEDVWQAKRDALAFNYNKCNYRELMELRKSFFPQGLVEVIDSLPDECP
;
A
#
# COMPACT_ATOMS: atom_id res chain seq x y z
N MET A 1 21.14 8.47 0.11
CA MET A 1 20.02 8.14 -0.79
C MET A 1 19.20 6.97 -0.24
N ALA A 2 19.79 5.77 -0.12
CA ALA A 2 19.06 4.63 0.45
C ALA A 2 18.57 4.89 1.88
N GLY A 3 19.36 5.55 2.74
CA GLY A 3 18.96 5.88 4.09
C GLY A 3 17.75 6.78 4.19
N GLN A 4 17.61 7.75 3.27
CA GLN A 4 16.46 8.63 3.23
C GLN A 4 15.18 7.89 2.88
N GLN A 5 15.25 6.91 1.97
CA GLN A 5 14.10 6.09 1.62
C GLN A 5 13.67 5.21 2.80
N MET A 6 14.63 4.63 3.52
CA MET A 6 14.34 3.84 4.72
C MET A 6 13.67 4.69 5.80
N GLU A 7 14.13 5.92 6.02
CA GLU A 7 13.51 6.84 6.98
C GLU A 7 12.08 7.18 6.59
N ARG A 8 11.81 7.46 5.33
CA ARG A 8 10.45 7.73 4.85
C ARG A 8 9.52 6.54 5.06
N THR A 9 10.02 5.34 4.78
CA THR A 9 9.25 4.11 4.96
C THR A 9 8.93 3.92 6.45
N ALA A 10 9.91 4.12 7.34
CA ALA A 10 9.69 4.01 8.78
C ALA A 10 8.70 5.04 9.30
N LEU A 11 8.79 6.29 8.84
CA LEU A 11 7.85 7.34 9.24
C LEU A 11 6.44 7.04 8.76
N SER A 12 6.28 6.53 7.55
CA SER A 12 4.98 6.12 7.03
C SER A 12 4.40 4.97 7.83
N ALA A 13 5.21 3.95 8.16
CA ALA A 13 4.79 2.82 8.96
C ALA A 13 4.34 3.26 10.36
N ASN A 14 5.08 4.17 11.00
CA ASN A 14 4.71 4.72 12.30
C ASN A 14 3.40 5.48 12.25
N ARG A 15 3.16 6.23 11.17
CA ARG A 15 1.91 6.96 10.98
C ARG A 15 0.73 6.01 10.89
N PHE A 16 0.85 4.95 10.10
CA PHE A 16 -0.23 3.98 9.95
C PHE A 16 -0.44 3.16 11.22
N ALA A 17 0.61 2.89 11.98
CA ALA A 17 0.48 2.25 13.28
C ALA A 17 -0.36 3.10 14.24
N ALA A 18 -0.12 4.42 14.25
CA ALA A 18 -0.91 5.35 15.06
C ALA A 18 -2.38 5.36 14.62
N TYR A 19 -2.66 5.32 13.33
CA TYR A 19 -4.02 5.23 12.82
C TYR A 19 -4.69 3.91 13.22
N ASN A 20 -3.95 2.81 13.21
CA ASN A 20 -4.45 1.51 13.66
C ASN A 20 -4.89 1.56 15.13
N GLU A 21 -4.08 2.17 16.00
CA GLU A 21 -4.41 2.35 17.42
C GLU A 21 -5.67 3.18 17.58
N ALA A 22 -5.85 4.19 16.75
CA ALA A 22 -7.03 5.05 16.79
C ALA A 22 -8.26 4.41 16.13
N GLY A 23 -8.10 3.26 15.45
CA GLY A 23 -9.19 2.61 14.72
C GLY A 23 -9.55 3.32 13.42
N LEU A 24 -8.62 4.08 12.85
CA LEU A 24 -8.82 4.85 11.62
C LEU A 24 -7.98 4.27 10.50
N ASP A 25 -8.46 4.33 9.27
CA ASP A 25 -7.65 4.02 8.11
C ASP A 25 -7.33 5.28 7.31
N TRP A 26 -6.36 5.16 6.39
CA TRP A 26 -5.92 6.29 5.58
C TRP A 26 -7.08 6.90 4.78
N HIS A 27 -7.94 6.05 4.23
CA HIS A 27 -9.07 6.48 3.43
C HIS A 27 -10.07 7.28 4.28
N SER A 28 -10.37 6.80 5.49
CA SER A 28 -11.24 7.52 6.42
C SER A 28 -10.65 8.86 6.83
N VAL A 29 -9.33 8.91 7.07
CA VAL A 29 -8.64 10.16 7.43
C VAL A 29 -8.67 11.13 6.25
N SER A 30 -8.43 10.66 5.02
CA SER A 30 -8.46 11.49 3.82
C SER A 30 -9.84 12.03 3.52
N LEU A 31 -10.89 11.34 3.98
CA LEU A 31 -12.28 11.73 3.80
C LEU A 31 -12.87 12.27 5.09
N ALA A 32 -12.09 13.02 5.87
CA ALA A 32 -12.52 13.57 7.16
C ALA A 32 -13.81 14.41 7.06
N ASN A 33 -14.13 14.94 5.89
CA ASN A 33 -15.36 15.69 5.64
C ASN A 33 -16.54 14.80 5.22
N ARG A 34 -16.36 13.48 5.28
CA ARG A 34 -17.36 12.49 4.90
C ARG A 34 -17.67 11.57 6.06
N PRO A 35 -18.32 12.08 7.13
CA PRO A 35 -18.63 11.25 8.31
C PRO A 35 -19.55 10.06 8.00
N ASP A 36 -20.35 10.17 6.94
CA ASP A 36 -21.18 9.08 6.46
C ASP A 36 -20.37 7.86 6.02
N LEU A 37 -19.14 8.07 5.54
CA LEU A 37 -18.25 6.98 5.13
C LEU A 37 -17.43 6.44 6.30
N ALA A 38 -17.09 7.28 7.26
CA ALA A 38 -16.28 6.88 8.42
C ALA A 38 -16.99 5.79 9.23
N ASP A 39 -18.30 5.83 9.34
CA ASP A 39 -19.09 4.86 10.09
C ASP A 39 -19.10 3.47 9.44
N GLN A 40 -18.68 3.37 8.16
CA GLN A 40 -18.65 2.09 7.44
C GLN A 40 -17.45 1.22 7.84
N TYR A 41 -16.51 1.76 8.62
CA TYR A 41 -15.26 1.07 8.94
C TYR A 41 -15.12 0.88 10.45
N PRO A 42 -15.69 -0.21 11.02
CA PRO A 42 -15.44 -0.56 12.42
C PRO A 42 -13.94 -0.68 12.70
N PRO A 43 -13.50 -0.48 13.97
CA PRO A 43 -12.06 -0.41 14.29
C PRO A 43 -11.23 -1.58 13.79
N GLY A 44 -11.73 -2.82 13.86
CA GLY A 44 -11.00 -3.98 13.37
C GLY A 44 -10.81 -3.98 11.85
N ILE A 45 -11.82 -3.53 11.12
CA ILE A 45 -11.74 -3.42 9.66
C ILE A 45 -10.82 -2.25 9.28
N ALA A 46 -10.92 -1.12 9.98
CA ALA A 46 -10.06 0.03 9.75
C ALA A 46 -8.59 -0.33 9.95
N ALA A 47 -8.27 -1.11 10.98
CA ALA A 47 -6.89 -1.56 11.23
C ALA A 47 -6.37 -2.42 10.08
N GLY A 48 -7.16 -3.34 9.55
CA GLY A 48 -6.78 -4.16 8.39
C GLY A 48 -6.54 -3.32 7.14
N ARG A 49 -7.38 -2.33 6.91
CA ARG A 49 -7.23 -1.41 5.78
C ARG A 49 -5.97 -0.56 5.92
N ASN A 50 -5.67 -0.08 7.13
CA ASN A 50 -4.44 0.68 7.39
C ASN A 50 -3.20 -0.17 7.15
N ASN A 51 -3.22 -1.42 7.57
CA ASN A 51 -2.11 -2.35 7.31
C ASN A 51 -1.90 -2.56 5.82
N TYR A 52 -2.96 -2.65 5.05
CA TYR A 52 -2.87 -2.78 3.60
C TYR A 52 -2.26 -1.53 2.97
N HIS A 53 -2.65 -0.34 3.41
CA HIS A 53 -2.05 0.90 2.93
C HIS A 53 -0.56 0.98 3.26
N GLU A 54 -0.17 0.60 4.47
CA GLU A 54 1.23 0.53 4.86
C GLU A 54 2.01 -0.39 3.94
N PHE A 55 1.46 -1.54 3.62
CA PHE A 55 2.07 -2.50 2.71
C PHE A 55 2.27 -1.90 1.31
N LEU A 56 1.30 -1.13 0.81
CA LEU A 56 1.41 -0.46 -0.48
C LEU A 56 2.51 0.60 -0.49
N TYR A 57 2.72 1.30 0.63
CA TYR A 57 3.85 2.23 0.76
C TYR A 57 5.18 1.51 0.68
N VAL A 58 5.29 0.34 1.28
CA VAL A 58 6.51 -0.47 1.19
C VAL A 58 6.78 -0.86 -0.27
N PHE A 59 5.77 -1.29 -1.01
CA PHE A 59 5.95 -1.63 -2.43
C PHE A 59 6.34 -0.44 -3.29
N GLU A 60 5.76 0.72 -3.03
CA GLU A 60 6.14 1.93 -3.75
C GLU A 60 7.61 2.25 -3.52
N ASN A 61 8.08 2.14 -2.28
CA ASN A 61 9.47 2.35 -1.95
C ASN A 61 10.38 1.29 -2.58
N ASP A 62 9.98 0.03 -2.56
CA ASP A 62 10.72 -1.06 -3.20
C ASP A 62 10.87 -0.83 -4.70
N TYR A 63 9.80 -0.41 -5.36
CA TYR A 63 9.83 -0.08 -6.79
C TYR A 63 10.81 1.06 -7.05
N PHE A 64 10.77 2.11 -6.25
CA PHE A 64 11.68 3.24 -6.39
C PHE A 64 13.13 2.78 -6.27
N GLN A 65 13.45 1.97 -5.26
CA GLN A 65 14.81 1.46 -5.08
C GLN A 65 15.25 0.59 -6.25
N PHE A 66 14.36 -0.25 -6.78
CA PHE A 66 14.68 -1.06 -7.95
C PHE A 66 15.00 -0.20 -9.15
N THR A 67 14.20 0.84 -9.42
CA THR A 67 14.45 1.74 -10.57
C THR A 67 15.73 2.53 -10.43
N GLN A 68 16.23 2.73 -9.21
CA GLN A 68 17.50 3.41 -8.94
C GLN A 68 18.71 2.46 -8.96
N GLY A 69 18.50 1.19 -9.26
CA GLY A 69 19.57 0.20 -9.27
C GLY A 69 20.03 -0.21 -7.87
N LEU A 70 19.25 0.06 -6.83
CA LEU A 70 19.62 -0.22 -5.45
C LEU A 70 19.11 -1.58 -4.96
N MET A 71 18.39 -2.31 -5.80
CA MET A 71 17.83 -3.61 -5.45
C MET A 71 18.23 -4.63 -6.51
N PRO A 72 18.82 -5.78 -6.11
CA PRO A 72 19.12 -6.85 -7.06
C PRO A 72 17.85 -7.40 -7.71
N GLU A 73 17.99 -7.91 -8.93
CA GLU A 73 16.86 -8.42 -9.72
C GLU A 73 16.11 -9.55 -9.01
N ASP A 74 16.82 -10.48 -8.38
CA ASP A 74 16.19 -11.59 -7.68
C ASP A 74 15.39 -11.13 -6.46
N VAL A 75 15.87 -10.09 -5.78
CA VAL A 75 15.14 -9.49 -4.65
C VAL A 75 13.88 -8.81 -5.16
N TRP A 76 13.99 -8.03 -6.26
CA TRP A 76 12.83 -7.39 -6.86
C TRP A 76 11.80 -8.42 -7.31
N GLN A 77 12.23 -9.55 -7.89
CA GLN A 77 11.30 -10.60 -8.31
C GLN A 77 10.52 -11.17 -7.13
N ALA A 78 11.19 -11.38 -5.98
CA ALA A 78 10.52 -11.82 -4.77
C ALA A 78 9.49 -10.80 -4.28
N LYS A 79 9.83 -9.50 -4.38
CA LYS A 79 8.90 -8.41 -4.04
C LYS A 79 7.68 -8.39 -4.97
N ARG A 80 7.90 -8.62 -6.26
CA ARG A 80 6.79 -8.72 -7.23
C ARG A 80 5.86 -9.88 -6.90
N ASP A 81 6.41 -11.01 -6.50
CA ASP A 81 5.61 -12.17 -6.11
C ASP A 81 4.73 -11.84 -4.90
N ALA A 82 5.30 -11.13 -3.91
CA ALA A 82 4.54 -10.66 -2.76
C ALA A 82 3.47 -9.64 -3.15
N LEU A 83 3.77 -8.77 -4.11
CA LEU A 83 2.80 -7.81 -4.64
C LEU A 83 1.63 -8.55 -5.30
N ALA A 84 1.91 -9.58 -6.10
CA ALA A 84 0.88 -10.39 -6.74
C ALA A 84 -0.03 -11.07 -5.70
N PHE A 85 0.55 -11.59 -4.62
CA PHE A 85 -0.21 -12.16 -3.52
C PHE A 85 -1.17 -11.13 -2.92
N ASN A 86 -0.70 -9.92 -2.69
CA ASN A 86 -1.53 -8.86 -2.11
C ASN A 86 -2.53 -8.28 -3.10
N TYR A 87 -2.22 -8.26 -4.39
CA TYR A 87 -3.14 -7.86 -5.43
C TYR A 87 -4.38 -8.77 -5.44
N ASN A 88 -4.18 -10.05 -5.15
CA ASN A 88 -5.25 -11.04 -5.14
C ASN A 88 -5.94 -11.20 -3.79
N LYS A 89 -5.73 -10.30 -2.84
CA LYS A 89 -6.57 -10.13 -1.66
C LYS A 89 -7.80 -9.33 -2.08
N CYS A 90 -8.81 -10.02 -2.57
CA CYS A 90 -9.94 -9.42 -3.29
C CYS A 90 -10.75 -8.44 -2.45
N ASN A 91 -10.85 -8.68 -1.14
CA ASN A 91 -11.56 -7.78 -0.23
C ASN A 91 -10.86 -6.43 -0.03
N TYR A 92 -9.58 -6.29 -0.44
CA TYR A 92 -8.85 -5.03 -0.42
C TYR A 92 -8.57 -4.47 -1.81
N ARG A 93 -9.10 -5.08 -2.86
CA ARG A 93 -8.86 -4.65 -4.24
C ARG A 93 -9.24 -3.19 -4.45
N GLU A 94 -10.30 -2.71 -3.81
CA GLU A 94 -10.71 -1.30 -3.92
C GLU A 94 -9.61 -0.35 -3.45
N LEU A 95 -8.86 -0.72 -2.40
CA LEU A 95 -7.76 0.11 -1.91
C LEU A 95 -6.60 0.12 -2.90
N MET A 96 -6.30 -1.02 -3.50
CA MET A 96 -5.28 -1.12 -4.53
C MET A 96 -5.65 -0.21 -5.72
N GLU A 97 -6.89 -0.27 -6.19
CA GLU A 97 -7.35 0.54 -7.31
C GLU A 97 -7.31 2.04 -6.98
N LEU A 98 -7.69 2.41 -5.75
CA LEU A 98 -7.59 3.79 -5.30
C LEU A 98 -6.14 4.26 -5.31
N ARG A 99 -5.22 3.45 -4.77
CA ARG A 99 -3.81 3.82 -4.66
C ARG A 99 -3.10 3.88 -6.00
N LYS A 100 -3.56 3.14 -7.01
CA LYS A 100 -2.97 3.18 -8.35
C LYS A 100 -2.96 4.60 -8.93
N SER A 101 -3.95 5.41 -8.61
CA SER A 101 -4.01 6.80 -9.09
C SER A 101 -2.91 7.70 -8.50
N PHE A 102 -2.24 7.24 -7.43
CA PHE A 102 -1.17 7.98 -6.76
C PHE A 102 0.20 7.32 -6.95
N PHE A 103 0.29 6.24 -7.72
CA PHE A 103 1.55 5.53 -7.96
C PHE A 103 2.21 6.02 -9.24
N PRO A 104 3.55 5.91 -9.34
CA PRO A 104 4.24 6.13 -10.60
C PRO A 104 3.70 5.21 -11.69
N GLN A 105 3.66 5.70 -12.92
CA GLN A 105 3.10 4.93 -14.04
C GLN A 105 3.79 3.57 -14.22
N GLY A 106 5.10 3.50 -14.03
CA GLY A 106 5.82 2.23 -14.15
C GLY A 106 5.36 1.19 -13.13
N LEU A 107 5.03 1.61 -11.91
CA LEU A 107 4.50 0.69 -10.90
C LEU A 107 3.07 0.26 -11.26
N VAL A 108 2.25 1.16 -11.78
CA VAL A 108 0.91 0.83 -12.27
C VAL A 108 1.00 -0.25 -13.35
N GLU A 109 1.94 -0.12 -14.28
CA GLU A 109 2.16 -1.13 -15.33
C GLU A 109 2.54 -2.50 -14.74
N VAL A 110 3.38 -2.51 -13.70
CA VAL A 110 3.71 -3.75 -12.99
C VAL A 110 2.45 -4.38 -12.42
N ILE A 111 1.63 -3.60 -11.72
CA ILE A 111 0.39 -4.09 -11.10
C ILE A 111 -0.57 -4.61 -12.18
N ASP A 112 -0.73 -3.88 -13.27
CA ASP A 112 -1.65 -4.26 -14.36
C ASP A 112 -1.20 -5.53 -15.09
N SER A 113 0.09 -5.89 -14.99
CA SER A 113 0.64 -7.11 -15.58
C SER A 113 0.43 -8.36 -14.71
N LEU A 114 0.00 -8.19 -13.46
CA LEU A 114 -0.15 -9.31 -12.53
C LEU A 114 -1.39 -10.14 -12.86
N PRO A 115 -1.33 -11.48 -12.67
CA PRO A 115 -2.52 -12.31 -12.83
C PRO A 115 -3.62 -11.89 -11.87
N ASP A 116 -4.83 -11.70 -12.37
CA ASP A 116 -5.99 -11.32 -11.56
C ASP A 116 -6.83 -12.57 -11.29
N GLU A 117 -6.80 -13.03 -10.05
CA GLU A 117 -7.52 -14.21 -9.59
C GLU A 117 -8.83 -13.86 -8.87
N CYS A 118 -9.19 -12.58 -8.82
CA CYS A 118 -10.42 -12.15 -8.19
C CYS A 118 -11.62 -12.34 -9.11
N PRO A 119 -12.78 -12.76 -8.56
CA PRO A 119 -14.00 -12.91 -9.34
C PRO A 119 -14.56 -11.58 -9.85
#